data_de23eec6efc60620310449e0e4505a10
#
_entry.id   de23eec6efc60620310449e0e4505a10
#
_cell.length_a   1.000
_cell.length_b   1.000
_cell.length_c   1.000
_cell.angle_alpha   90.00
_cell.angle_beta   90.00
_cell.angle_gamma   90.00
#
_symmetry.space_group_name_H-M   'P 1'
#
loop_
_entity.id
_entity.type
_entity.pdbx_description
1 polymer ?
#
loop_
_entity_poly.entity_id
_entity_poly.type
_entity_poly.pdbx_seq_one_letter_code
_entity_poly.pdbx_strand_id
1 'polypeptide(L)'
;EVKSEFRPFVYLANKIINSEQNVSGLEITIDSDIPIGVGLGSSSACCVAATASISELFNELSSEEILKMSIEAEKTIFPDTSGADCTVCTYGGMIEYPNVEKIDNTFDLNLLIANSMIPHNTKNSVEKVNKFKENDEERFSQLCDLETKLIDEVVTAMKNNDATAFGLKMSENQKYLEEIQISNDTLRDMISSLKEISLGTKITGAGDGGCIIALVKDENMNKVPALLPKDKEYFSAKIDTKGVVWSMIEE
;
A
#
# COMPACT_ATOMS: atom_id res chain seq x y z
N GLU A 1 23.22 -17.32 8.47
CA GLU A 1 22.52 -16.05 8.71
C GLU A 1 21.38 -15.94 7.71
N VAL A 2 20.13 -15.75 8.19
CA VAL A 2 18.95 -15.62 7.32
C VAL A 2 18.99 -14.25 6.66
N LYS A 3 18.86 -14.21 5.32
CA LYS A 3 18.73 -12.93 4.59
C LYS A 3 17.52 -12.15 5.11
N SER A 4 17.60 -10.83 5.10
CA SER A 4 16.57 -9.95 5.70
C SER A 4 15.17 -10.23 5.17
N GLU A 5 15.04 -10.43 3.87
CA GLU A 5 13.78 -10.68 3.18
C GLU A 5 13.06 -11.96 3.63
N PHE A 6 13.78 -12.93 4.20
CA PHE A 6 13.21 -14.19 4.69
C PHE A 6 12.90 -14.19 6.19
N ARG A 7 13.31 -13.16 6.93
CA ARG A 7 13.08 -13.08 8.38
C ARG A 7 11.60 -13.21 8.79
N PRO A 8 10.64 -12.57 8.10
CA PRO A 8 9.23 -12.72 8.42
C PRO A 8 8.76 -14.17 8.38
N PHE A 9 9.15 -14.92 7.37
CA PHE A 9 8.71 -16.31 7.19
C PHE A 9 9.30 -17.23 8.27
N VAL A 10 10.56 -17.03 8.62
CA VAL A 10 11.19 -17.75 9.75
C VAL A 10 10.51 -17.40 11.08
N TYR A 11 10.16 -16.12 11.27
CA TYR A 11 9.42 -15.67 12.45
C TYR A 11 8.06 -16.36 12.54
N LEU A 12 7.29 -16.36 11.44
CA LEU A 12 5.96 -16.97 11.37
C LEU A 12 6.02 -18.47 11.61
N ALA A 13 6.93 -19.18 10.96
CA ALA A 13 7.12 -20.61 11.18
C ALA A 13 7.40 -20.93 12.66
N ASN A 14 8.29 -20.19 13.31
CA ASN A 14 8.62 -20.38 14.72
C ASN A 14 7.47 -20.01 15.68
N LYS A 15 6.55 -19.15 15.27
CA LYS A 15 5.42 -18.72 16.11
C LYS A 15 4.21 -19.62 15.98
N ILE A 16 3.92 -20.11 14.77
CA ILE A 16 2.72 -20.90 14.47
C ILE A 16 2.98 -22.38 14.72
N ILE A 17 4.15 -22.87 14.33
CA ILE A 17 4.52 -24.28 14.52
C ILE A 17 5.04 -24.45 15.96
N ASN A 18 4.32 -25.20 16.76
CA ASN A 18 4.74 -25.49 18.12
C ASN A 18 5.46 -26.85 18.21
N SER A 19 6.13 -27.11 19.33
CA SER A 19 6.92 -28.34 19.55
C SER A 19 6.10 -29.63 19.61
N GLU A 20 4.79 -29.54 19.73
CA GLU A 20 3.88 -30.70 19.77
C GLU A 20 3.52 -31.17 18.35
N GLN A 21 3.69 -30.29 17.37
CA GLN A 21 3.48 -30.59 15.96
C GLN A 21 4.74 -31.27 15.43
N ASN A 22 4.68 -32.55 15.14
CA ASN A 22 5.82 -33.33 14.67
C ASN A 22 6.16 -32.99 13.19
N VAL A 23 6.65 -31.76 12.97
CA VAL A 23 6.96 -31.17 11.67
C VAL A 23 8.46 -31.19 11.46
N SER A 24 8.92 -31.85 10.40
CA SER A 24 10.34 -31.94 10.04
C SER A 24 10.86 -30.72 9.28
N GLY A 25 9.96 -29.91 8.68
CA GLY A 25 10.28 -28.71 7.92
C GLY A 25 9.03 -28.12 7.27
N LEU A 26 9.19 -26.93 6.74
CA LEU A 26 8.17 -26.21 5.98
C LEU A 26 8.79 -25.68 4.69
N GLU A 27 8.13 -25.92 3.57
CA GLU A 27 8.46 -25.29 2.29
C GLU A 27 7.43 -24.20 2.01
N ILE A 28 7.91 -22.99 1.71
CA ILE A 28 7.07 -21.83 1.38
C ILE A 28 7.43 -21.39 -0.03
N THR A 29 6.48 -21.46 -0.94
CA THR A 29 6.60 -20.91 -2.29
C THR A 29 5.76 -19.64 -2.37
N ILE A 30 6.35 -18.57 -2.87
CA ILE A 30 5.68 -17.26 -3.06
C ILE A 30 5.67 -16.99 -4.56
N ASP A 31 4.46 -16.83 -5.10
CA ASP A 31 4.23 -16.34 -6.45
C ASP A 31 3.49 -15.00 -6.35
N SER A 32 3.95 -13.97 -7.07
CA SER A 32 3.45 -12.61 -6.87
C SER A 32 3.50 -11.79 -8.16
N ASP A 33 2.35 -11.24 -8.53
CA ASP A 33 2.22 -10.25 -9.61
C ASP A 33 2.55 -8.82 -9.12
N ILE A 34 2.74 -8.61 -7.81
CA ILE A 34 3.05 -7.28 -7.25
C ILE A 34 4.52 -6.98 -7.50
N PRO A 35 4.88 -5.92 -8.25
CA PRO A 35 6.28 -5.55 -8.44
C PRO A 35 6.97 -5.23 -7.12
N ILE A 36 8.19 -5.74 -6.96
CA ILE A 36 8.95 -5.59 -5.71
C ILE A 36 9.59 -4.20 -5.63
N GLY A 37 9.51 -3.56 -4.46
CA GLY A 37 10.26 -2.32 -4.18
C GLY A 37 9.70 -1.06 -4.86
N VAL A 38 8.43 -1.06 -5.27
CA VAL A 38 7.77 0.07 -5.95
C VAL A 38 6.70 0.79 -5.09
N GLY A 39 6.61 0.46 -3.80
CA GLY A 39 5.66 1.13 -2.89
C GLY A 39 4.21 0.64 -3.01
N LEU A 40 3.99 -0.62 -3.42
CA LEU A 40 2.67 -1.25 -3.54
C LEU A 40 2.37 -2.27 -2.43
N GLY A 41 3.04 -2.20 -1.28
CA GLY A 41 2.74 -3.06 -0.13
C GLY A 41 3.11 -4.54 -0.30
N SER A 42 4.00 -4.90 -1.25
CA SER A 42 4.36 -6.30 -1.53
C SER A 42 4.85 -7.06 -0.29
N SER A 43 5.63 -6.41 0.59
CA SER A 43 6.13 -7.01 1.82
C SER A 43 5.00 -7.41 2.77
N SER A 44 4.08 -6.48 3.02
CA SER A 44 2.91 -6.71 3.89
C SER A 44 1.99 -7.78 3.31
N ALA A 45 1.75 -7.76 1.99
CA ALA A 45 0.96 -8.78 1.31
C ALA A 45 1.58 -10.18 1.49
N CYS A 46 2.91 -10.32 1.34
CA CYS A 46 3.61 -11.58 1.58
C CYS A 46 3.51 -12.02 3.06
N CYS A 47 3.65 -11.09 4.02
CA CYS A 47 3.50 -11.41 5.45
C CYS A 47 2.09 -11.92 5.76
N VAL A 48 1.05 -11.26 5.24
CA VAL A 48 -0.35 -11.64 5.48
C VAL A 48 -0.66 -13.00 4.83
N ALA A 49 -0.28 -13.19 3.55
CA ALA A 49 -0.51 -14.44 2.84
C ALA A 49 0.21 -15.62 3.51
N ALA A 50 1.47 -15.44 3.93
CA ALA A 50 2.22 -16.48 4.63
C ALA A 50 1.62 -16.79 6.01
N THR A 51 1.19 -15.77 6.76
CA THR A 51 0.54 -15.98 8.07
C THR A 51 -0.73 -16.80 7.90
N ALA A 52 -1.60 -16.43 6.96
CA ALA A 52 -2.85 -17.15 6.69
C ALA A 52 -2.58 -18.61 6.26
N SER A 53 -1.66 -18.81 5.30
CA SER A 53 -1.35 -20.15 4.79
C SER A 53 -0.73 -21.09 5.84
N ILE A 54 0.21 -20.58 6.66
CA ILE A 54 0.84 -21.39 7.71
C ILE A 54 -0.17 -21.66 8.82
N SER A 55 -1.03 -20.69 9.16
CA SER A 55 -2.05 -20.88 10.19
C SER A 55 -3.04 -21.99 9.82
N GLU A 56 -3.47 -22.04 8.58
CA GLU A 56 -4.40 -23.07 8.09
C GLU A 56 -3.84 -24.49 8.27
N LEU A 57 -2.53 -24.65 8.12
CA LEU A 57 -1.88 -25.96 8.30
C LEU A 57 -1.82 -26.44 9.76
N PHE A 58 -1.79 -25.53 10.72
CA PHE A 58 -1.44 -25.87 12.11
C PHE A 58 -2.41 -25.37 13.16
N ASN A 59 -2.93 -24.16 13.00
CA ASN A 59 -3.80 -23.50 13.97
C ASN A 59 -4.68 -22.50 13.23
N GLU A 60 -5.94 -22.76 13.06
CA GLU A 60 -6.88 -21.82 12.47
C GLU A 60 -6.87 -20.49 13.25
N LEU A 61 -6.28 -19.45 12.65
CA LEU A 61 -6.25 -18.10 13.20
C LEU A 61 -7.41 -17.27 12.67
N SER A 62 -8.00 -16.45 13.52
CA SER A 62 -8.94 -15.41 13.11
C SER A 62 -8.24 -14.32 12.28
N SER A 63 -9.00 -13.56 11.50
CA SER A 63 -8.44 -12.42 10.74
C SER A 63 -7.70 -11.41 11.61
N GLU A 64 -8.15 -11.19 12.85
CA GLU A 64 -7.48 -10.30 13.80
C GLU A 64 -6.12 -10.86 14.25
N GLU A 65 -6.04 -12.17 14.51
CA GLU A 65 -4.79 -12.84 14.87
C GLU A 65 -3.84 -12.89 13.68
N ILE A 66 -4.34 -13.13 12.45
CA ILE A 66 -3.57 -13.04 11.20
C ILE A 66 -2.97 -11.65 11.07
N LEU A 67 -3.77 -10.58 11.21
CA LEU A 67 -3.29 -9.21 11.15
C LEU A 67 -2.19 -8.94 12.16
N LYS A 68 -2.44 -9.26 13.43
CA LYS A 68 -1.48 -9.04 14.51
C LYS A 68 -0.14 -9.73 14.24
N MET A 69 -0.20 -10.99 13.85
CA MET A 69 0.99 -11.80 13.59
C MET A 69 1.74 -11.34 12.34
N SER A 70 1.02 -10.90 11.31
CA SER A 70 1.60 -10.34 10.08
C SER A 70 2.36 -9.04 10.35
N ILE A 71 1.82 -8.15 11.20
CA ILE A 71 2.50 -6.92 11.62
C ILE A 71 3.77 -7.25 12.42
N GLU A 72 3.71 -8.24 13.33
CA GLU A 72 4.88 -8.69 14.08
C GLU A 72 5.96 -9.28 13.16
N ALA A 73 5.55 -10.03 12.13
CA ALA A 73 6.45 -10.58 11.12
C ALA A 73 7.10 -9.45 10.31
N GLU A 74 6.33 -8.47 9.84
CA GLU A 74 6.83 -7.32 9.08
C GLU A 74 7.83 -6.49 9.88
N LYS A 75 7.63 -6.32 11.20
CA LYS A 75 8.57 -5.66 12.10
C LYS A 75 9.96 -6.29 12.14
N THR A 76 10.11 -7.53 11.71
CA THR A 76 11.44 -8.17 11.59
C THR A 76 12.30 -7.56 10.47
N ILE A 77 11.66 -6.84 9.51
CA ILE A 77 12.33 -6.10 8.41
C ILE A 77 12.16 -4.60 8.60
N PHE A 78 10.95 -4.14 8.95
CA PHE A 78 10.60 -2.74 9.14
C PHE A 78 10.10 -2.51 10.57
N PRO A 79 11.02 -2.25 11.54
CA PRO A 79 10.65 -2.13 12.97
C PRO A 79 9.57 -1.07 13.24
N ASP A 80 9.56 0.00 12.44
CA ASP A 80 8.67 1.15 12.60
C ASP A 80 7.44 1.09 11.68
N THR A 81 7.08 -0.10 11.16
CA THR A 81 5.87 -0.24 10.32
C THR A 81 4.63 0.20 11.09
N SER A 82 3.76 0.95 10.42
CA SER A 82 2.45 1.34 10.98
C SER A 82 1.47 0.16 11.07
N GLY A 83 1.64 -0.85 10.21
CA GLY A 83 0.70 -1.95 10.04
C GLY A 83 -0.49 -1.65 9.11
N ALA A 84 -0.56 -0.46 8.52
CA ALA A 84 -1.67 -0.07 7.63
C ALA A 84 -1.78 -0.99 6.41
N ASP A 85 -0.64 -1.29 5.75
CA ASP A 85 -0.62 -2.19 4.59
C ASP A 85 -1.04 -3.62 4.97
N CYS A 86 -0.55 -4.15 6.11
CA CYS A 86 -1.02 -5.44 6.63
C CYS A 86 -2.53 -5.43 6.90
N THR A 87 -3.06 -4.32 7.42
CA THR A 87 -4.50 -4.17 7.73
C THR A 87 -5.33 -4.27 6.46
N VAL A 88 -4.99 -3.52 5.42
CA VAL A 88 -5.74 -3.55 4.16
C VAL A 88 -5.57 -4.88 3.42
N CYS A 89 -4.40 -5.51 3.48
CA CYS A 89 -4.20 -6.85 2.92
C CYS A 89 -5.05 -7.90 3.63
N THR A 90 -5.22 -7.78 4.95
CA THR A 90 -6.01 -8.73 5.74
C THR A 90 -7.50 -8.59 5.48
N TYR A 91 -8.02 -7.36 5.49
CA TYR A 91 -9.47 -7.14 5.45
C TYR A 91 -10.01 -6.78 4.06
N GLY A 92 -9.17 -6.29 3.16
CA GLY A 92 -9.58 -5.79 1.84
C GLY A 92 -10.42 -4.51 1.90
N GLY A 93 -10.69 -3.95 0.76
CA GLY A 93 -11.49 -2.74 0.61
C GLY A 93 -10.69 -1.46 0.85
N MET A 94 -11.40 -0.41 1.21
CA MET A 94 -10.84 0.85 1.66
C MET A 94 -11.06 0.96 3.16
N ILE A 95 -10.02 1.32 3.88
CA ILE A 95 -10.01 1.30 5.34
C ILE A 95 -9.55 2.66 5.86
N GLU A 96 -10.31 3.25 6.76
CA GLU A 96 -9.87 4.36 7.57
C GLU A 96 -8.95 3.85 8.68
N TYR A 97 -7.69 4.21 8.60
CA TYR A 97 -6.68 3.79 9.56
C TYR A 97 -6.32 4.96 10.50
N PRO A 98 -6.09 4.75 11.82
CA PRO A 98 -5.93 3.45 12.50
C PRO A 98 -7.22 2.80 13.04
N ASN A 99 -8.38 3.39 12.86
CA ASN A 99 -9.65 2.91 13.44
C ASN A 99 -10.12 1.58 12.84
N VAL A 100 -9.53 1.13 11.71
CA VAL A 100 -9.88 -0.09 10.97
C VAL A 100 -11.36 -0.11 10.57
N GLU A 101 -11.91 1.06 10.26
CA GLU A 101 -13.25 1.18 9.71
C GLU A 101 -13.24 0.96 8.21
N LYS A 102 -13.99 -0.05 7.74
CA LYS A 102 -14.21 -0.22 6.30
C LYS A 102 -15.13 0.88 5.79
N ILE A 103 -14.70 1.49 4.70
CA ILE A 103 -15.50 2.48 3.98
C ILE A 103 -16.14 1.78 2.79
N ASP A 104 -17.47 1.79 2.74
CA ASP A 104 -18.19 1.27 1.59
C ASP A 104 -17.81 2.05 0.34
N ASN A 105 -17.19 1.35 -0.61
CA ASN A 105 -16.81 1.92 -1.89
C ASN A 105 -17.74 1.41 -2.98
N THR A 106 -18.46 2.34 -3.59
CA THR A 106 -19.35 2.06 -4.73
C THR A 106 -18.79 2.60 -6.05
N PHE A 107 -17.58 3.17 -6.03
CA PHE A 107 -16.94 3.67 -7.25
C PHE A 107 -16.54 2.51 -8.16
N ASP A 108 -17.16 2.40 -9.31
CA ASP A 108 -16.67 1.54 -10.40
C ASP A 108 -15.67 2.33 -11.25
N LEU A 109 -14.53 2.66 -10.64
CA LEU A 109 -13.46 3.40 -11.27
C LEU A 109 -12.18 2.60 -11.31
N ASN A 110 -11.43 2.75 -12.40
CA ASN A 110 -10.13 2.14 -12.50
C ASN A 110 -9.07 2.99 -11.80
N LEU A 111 -8.30 2.36 -10.95
CA LEU A 111 -7.03 2.89 -10.47
C LEU A 111 -5.96 2.55 -11.51
N LEU A 112 -5.46 3.55 -12.20
CA LEU A 112 -4.26 3.44 -13.00
C LEU A 112 -3.06 3.50 -12.05
N ILE A 113 -2.23 2.48 -12.08
CA ILE A 113 -0.97 2.43 -11.37
C ILE A 113 0.14 2.53 -12.39
N ALA A 114 1.05 3.52 -12.23
CA ALA A 114 2.16 3.70 -13.14
C ALA A 114 3.49 3.76 -12.38
N ASN A 115 4.42 2.91 -12.78
CA ASN A 115 5.73 2.76 -12.17
C ASN A 115 6.74 3.75 -12.77
N SER A 116 7.36 4.56 -11.93
CA SER A 116 8.40 5.49 -12.36
C SER A 116 9.70 4.81 -12.80
N MET A 117 9.84 3.50 -12.55
CA MET A 117 11.08 2.73 -12.74
C MET A 117 12.27 3.23 -11.89
N ILE A 118 12.00 4.10 -10.92
CA ILE A 118 12.97 4.56 -9.94
C ILE A 118 12.77 3.72 -8.68
N PRO A 119 13.80 3.02 -8.18
CA PRO A 119 13.67 2.24 -6.95
C PRO A 119 13.23 3.10 -5.78
N HIS A 120 12.23 2.64 -5.07
CA HIS A 120 11.72 3.27 -3.86
C HIS A 120 12.63 2.96 -2.66
N ASN A 121 12.90 3.94 -1.81
CA ASN A 121 13.69 3.79 -0.61
C ASN A 121 13.01 4.44 0.59
N THR A 122 12.24 3.64 1.33
CA THR A 122 11.48 4.08 2.51
C THR A 122 12.35 4.82 3.53
N LYS A 123 13.56 4.34 3.78
CA LYS A 123 14.48 4.96 4.76
C LYS A 123 14.83 6.39 4.36
N ASN A 124 15.20 6.60 3.08
CA ASN A 124 15.54 7.94 2.59
C ASN A 124 14.33 8.89 2.66
N SER A 125 13.14 8.40 2.34
CA SER A 125 11.91 9.22 2.42
C SER A 125 11.61 9.62 3.86
N VAL A 126 11.71 8.70 4.81
CA VAL A 126 11.54 8.98 6.25
C VAL A 126 12.58 10.00 6.74
N GLU A 127 13.85 9.87 6.32
CA GLU A 127 14.90 10.84 6.67
C GLU A 127 14.59 12.25 6.13
N LYS A 128 14.04 12.36 4.90
CA LYS A 128 13.62 13.64 4.32
C LYS A 128 12.48 14.28 5.13
N VAL A 129 11.46 13.49 5.49
CA VAL A 129 10.33 13.97 6.31
C VAL A 129 10.81 14.42 7.69
N ASN A 130 11.71 13.66 8.33
CA ASN A 130 12.28 14.05 9.63
C ASN A 130 13.06 15.37 9.52
N LYS A 131 13.88 15.55 8.48
CA LYS A 131 14.59 16.81 8.24
C LYS A 131 13.64 17.97 7.98
N PHE A 132 12.56 17.76 7.23
CA PHE A 132 11.54 18.78 7.01
C PHE A 132 10.92 19.21 8.35
N LYS A 133 10.51 18.24 9.18
CA LYS A 133 9.98 18.48 10.52
C LYS A 133 10.96 19.22 11.43
N GLU A 134 12.24 18.83 11.45
CA GLU A 134 13.28 19.51 12.23
C GLU A 134 13.52 20.94 11.80
N ASN A 135 13.40 21.24 10.49
CA ASN A 135 13.60 22.58 9.95
C ASN A 135 12.39 23.52 10.14
N ASP A 136 11.18 22.97 10.13
CA ASP A 136 9.93 23.74 10.28
C ASP A 136 8.84 22.87 10.93
N GLU A 137 8.92 22.74 12.25
CA GLU A 137 7.99 21.93 13.04
C GLU A 137 6.57 22.51 13.00
N GLU A 138 6.44 23.83 12.96
CA GLU A 138 5.13 24.49 12.88
C GLU A 138 4.44 24.15 11.56
N ARG A 139 5.16 24.27 10.43
CA ARG A 139 4.61 23.94 9.12
C ARG A 139 4.30 22.45 8.99
N PHE A 140 5.15 21.58 9.52
CA PHE A 140 4.89 20.14 9.56
C PHE A 140 3.61 19.81 10.33
N SER A 141 3.41 20.42 11.51
CA SER A 141 2.18 20.27 12.30
C SER A 141 0.94 20.75 11.53
N GLN A 142 1.02 21.91 10.87
CA GLN A 142 -0.07 22.42 10.02
C GLN A 142 -0.41 21.45 8.87
N LEU A 143 0.59 20.83 8.23
CA LEU A 143 0.35 19.84 7.19
C LEU A 143 -0.33 18.59 7.73
N CYS A 144 0.02 18.13 8.93
CA CYS A 144 -0.66 17.00 9.59
C CYS A 144 -2.14 17.34 9.88
N ASP A 145 -2.44 18.55 10.34
CA ASP A 145 -3.82 19.01 10.57
C ASP A 145 -4.63 19.10 9.27
N LEU A 146 -3.99 19.57 8.19
CA LEU A 146 -4.60 19.64 6.86
C LEU A 146 -4.87 18.23 6.31
N GLU A 147 -3.94 17.30 6.50
CA GLU A 147 -4.10 15.91 6.10
C GLU A 147 -5.26 15.25 6.85
N THR A 148 -5.38 15.48 8.16
CA THR A 148 -6.50 14.96 8.96
C THR A 148 -7.84 15.43 8.40
N LYS A 149 -7.98 16.72 8.11
CA LYS A 149 -9.20 17.27 7.50
C LYS A 149 -9.47 16.70 6.11
N LEU A 150 -8.41 16.54 5.33
CA LEU A 150 -8.50 15.97 3.98
C LEU A 150 -9.02 14.53 4.03
N ILE A 151 -8.60 13.72 5.00
CA ILE A 151 -9.10 12.36 5.21
C ILE A 151 -10.60 12.36 5.51
N ASP A 152 -11.09 13.23 6.40
CA ASP A 152 -12.53 13.38 6.69
C ASP A 152 -13.34 13.73 5.44
N GLU A 153 -12.80 14.62 4.59
CA GLU A 153 -13.42 15.02 3.33
C GLU A 153 -13.40 13.88 2.30
N VAL A 154 -12.34 13.07 2.26
CA VAL A 154 -12.23 11.86 1.43
C VAL A 154 -13.29 10.84 1.85
N VAL A 155 -13.42 10.56 3.15
CA VAL A 155 -14.45 9.64 3.69
C VAL A 155 -15.85 10.14 3.31
N THR A 156 -16.08 11.46 3.41
CA THR A 156 -17.36 12.07 3.01
C THR A 156 -17.64 11.92 1.52
N ALA A 157 -16.63 12.18 0.65
CA ALA A 157 -16.76 12.01 -0.79
C ALA A 157 -17.09 10.57 -1.17
N MET A 158 -16.47 9.60 -0.48
CA MET A 158 -16.74 8.18 -0.68
C MET A 158 -18.16 7.80 -0.28
N LYS A 159 -18.62 8.20 0.91
CA LYS A 159 -20.00 7.94 1.39
C LYS A 159 -21.06 8.55 0.46
N ASN A 160 -20.73 9.65 -0.21
CA ASN A 160 -21.60 10.32 -1.18
C ASN A 160 -21.43 9.78 -2.62
N ASN A 161 -20.57 8.81 -2.83
CA ASN A 161 -20.21 8.30 -4.17
C ASN A 161 -19.74 9.40 -5.14
N ASP A 162 -19.02 10.42 -4.62
CA ASP A 162 -18.49 11.55 -5.39
C ASP A 162 -17.02 11.30 -5.78
N ALA A 163 -16.84 10.58 -6.89
CA ALA A 163 -15.54 10.27 -7.44
C ALA A 163 -14.73 11.52 -7.83
N THR A 164 -15.41 12.61 -8.22
CA THR A 164 -14.75 13.85 -8.60
C THR A 164 -14.15 14.53 -7.37
N ALA A 165 -14.93 14.66 -6.28
CA ALA A 165 -14.41 15.17 -5.01
C ALA A 165 -13.26 14.30 -4.49
N PHE A 166 -13.40 12.97 -4.52
CA PHE A 166 -12.33 12.05 -4.14
C PHE A 166 -11.03 12.29 -4.93
N GLY A 167 -11.12 12.37 -6.27
CA GLY A 167 -9.96 12.63 -7.12
C GLY A 167 -9.30 13.99 -6.85
N LEU A 168 -10.10 15.04 -6.60
CA LEU A 168 -9.58 16.35 -6.20
C LEU A 168 -8.78 16.26 -4.91
N LYS A 169 -9.23 15.48 -3.92
CA LYS A 169 -8.52 15.26 -2.66
C LYS A 169 -7.24 14.45 -2.83
N MET A 170 -7.20 13.48 -3.73
CA MET A 170 -5.94 12.81 -4.12
C MET A 170 -4.91 13.84 -4.61
N SER A 171 -5.32 14.76 -5.48
CA SER A 171 -4.43 15.81 -6.02
C SER A 171 -4.06 16.85 -4.98
N GLU A 172 -4.90 17.11 -3.98
CA GLU A 172 -4.59 17.99 -2.86
C GLU A 172 -3.54 17.35 -1.93
N ASN A 173 -3.72 16.07 -1.57
CA ASN A 173 -2.73 15.30 -0.82
C ASN A 173 -1.37 15.29 -1.53
N GLN A 174 -1.34 15.16 -2.86
CA GLN A 174 -0.09 15.23 -3.63
C GLN A 174 0.70 16.52 -3.36
N LYS A 175 0.04 17.67 -3.22
CA LYS A 175 0.73 18.94 -2.90
C LYS A 175 1.40 18.91 -1.54
N TYR A 176 0.75 18.28 -0.53
CA TYR A 176 1.37 18.12 0.79
C TYR A 176 2.59 17.20 0.73
N LEU A 177 2.50 16.10 -0.04
CA LEU A 177 3.60 15.17 -0.24
C LEU A 177 4.79 15.81 -1.01
N GLU A 178 4.51 16.72 -1.93
CA GLU A 178 5.54 17.52 -2.61
C GLU A 178 6.21 18.52 -1.66
N GLU A 179 5.44 19.17 -0.80
CA GLU A 179 5.94 20.13 0.17
C GLU A 179 6.90 19.49 1.18
N ILE A 180 6.59 18.28 1.65
CA ILE A 180 7.50 17.49 2.51
C ILE A 180 8.62 16.76 1.75
N GLN A 181 8.78 17.07 0.45
CA GLN A 181 9.91 16.68 -0.40
C GLN A 181 10.05 15.16 -0.67
N ILE A 182 8.95 14.42 -0.64
CA ILE A 182 8.93 12.99 -0.99
C ILE A 182 8.46 12.70 -2.42
N SER A 183 8.43 13.72 -3.28
CA SER A 183 8.20 13.58 -4.72
C SER A 183 9.44 14.04 -5.49
N ASN A 184 9.75 13.39 -6.61
CA ASN A 184 10.84 13.76 -7.51
C ASN A 184 10.32 14.24 -8.87
N ASP A 185 11.21 14.75 -9.72
CA ASP A 185 10.82 15.31 -11.04
C ASP A 185 10.09 14.29 -11.91
N THR A 186 10.58 13.05 -11.96
CA THR A 186 9.94 11.99 -12.75
C THR A 186 8.50 11.72 -12.30
N LEU A 187 8.26 11.63 -10.99
CA LEU A 187 6.92 11.44 -10.45
C LEU A 187 6.02 12.65 -10.76
N ARG A 188 6.53 13.88 -10.62
CA ARG A 188 5.80 15.10 -10.97
C ARG A 188 5.44 15.16 -12.46
N ASP A 189 6.37 14.80 -13.34
CA ASP A 189 6.14 14.77 -14.79
C ASP A 189 5.06 13.74 -15.14
N MET A 190 5.10 12.53 -14.55
CA MET A 190 4.08 11.51 -14.76
C MET A 190 2.70 11.96 -14.26
N ILE A 191 2.62 12.58 -13.07
CA ILE A 191 1.38 13.13 -12.50
C ILE A 191 0.83 14.22 -13.42
N SER A 192 1.70 15.13 -13.88
CA SER A 192 1.31 16.22 -14.77
C SER A 192 0.78 15.71 -16.11
N SER A 193 1.37 14.66 -16.67
CA SER A 193 0.96 14.08 -17.95
C SER A 193 -0.44 13.46 -17.91
N LEU A 194 -0.88 12.98 -16.74
CA LEU A 194 -2.20 12.36 -16.56
C LEU A 194 -3.30 13.35 -16.14
N LYS A 195 -2.96 14.61 -15.86
CA LYS A 195 -3.88 15.61 -15.29
C LYS A 195 -5.18 15.79 -16.06
N GLU A 196 -5.10 15.79 -17.41
CA GLU A 196 -6.26 16.05 -18.25
C GLU A 196 -7.22 14.85 -18.38
N ILE A 197 -6.76 13.65 -18.04
CA ILE A 197 -7.53 12.42 -18.21
C ILE A 197 -7.94 11.78 -16.90
N SER A 198 -7.39 12.22 -15.77
CA SER A 198 -7.68 11.69 -14.42
C SER A 198 -8.54 12.66 -13.63
N LEU A 199 -9.31 12.13 -12.69
CA LEU A 199 -10.01 12.90 -11.66
C LEU A 199 -9.05 13.37 -10.56
N GLY A 200 -7.96 12.63 -10.35
CA GLY A 200 -6.90 12.95 -9.42
C GLY A 200 -5.76 11.97 -9.52
N THR A 201 -4.57 12.43 -9.16
CA THR A 201 -3.33 11.63 -9.23
C THR A 201 -2.42 11.98 -8.05
N LYS A 202 -1.76 10.96 -7.48
CA LYS A 202 -0.79 11.15 -6.41
C LYS A 202 0.25 10.03 -6.41
N ILE A 203 1.36 10.25 -5.71
CA ILE A 203 2.30 9.16 -5.39
C ILE A 203 1.68 8.16 -4.41
N THR A 204 2.16 6.92 -4.44
CA THR A 204 1.82 5.89 -3.45
C THR A 204 3.06 5.40 -2.71
N GLY A 205 2.87 4.81 -1.52
CA GLY A 205 3.97 4.41 -0.64
C GLY A 205 4.73 5.62 -0.07
N ALA A 206 5.97 5.42 0.32
CA ALA A 206 6.79 6.44 0.97
C ALA A 206 7.34 7.52 0.00
N GLY A 207 7.08 7.41 -1.29
CA GLY A 207 7.52 8.37 -2.29
C GLY A 207 8.99 8.25 -2.69
N ASP A 208 9.53 9.31 -3.32
CA ASP A 208 10.90 9.43 -3.82
C ASP A 208 11.31 8.41 -4.90
N GLY A 209 10.34 7.71 -5.44
CA GLY A 209 10.39 6.65 -6.45
C GLY A 209 9.13 5.80 -6.38
N GLY A 210 9.15 4.62 -7.00
CA GLY A 210 8.00 3.73 -7.04
C GLY A 210 6.89 4.20 -7.95
N CYS A 211 5.63 4.03 -7.52
CA CYS A 211 4.46 4.24 -8.35
C CYS A 211 3.71 5.53 -8.03
N ILE A 212 2.97 6.00 -9.03
CA ILE A 212 1.84 6.91 -8.87
C ILE A 212 0.54 6.12 -9.01
N ILE A 213 -0.52 6.62 -8.39
CA ILE A 213 -1.89 6.17 -8.61
C ILE A 213 -2.72 7.30 -9.18
N ALA A 214 -3.53 6.99 -10.20
CA ALA A 214 -4.44 7.95 -10.82
C ALA A 214 -5.85 7.36 -10.91
N LEU A 215 -6.84 8.17 -10.58
CA LEU A 215 -8.25 7.81 -10.73
C LEU A 215 -8.70 8.19 -12.15
N VAL A 216 -8.83 7.21 -13.02
CA VAL A 216 -9.09 7.44 -14.46
C VAL A 216 -10.43 6.83 -14.85
N LYS A 217 -11.25 7.59 -15.57
CA LYS A 217 -12.49 7.06 -16.16
C LYS A 217 -12.18 6.09 -17.29
N ASP A 218 -12.96 5.03 -17.42
CA ASP A 218 -12.80 3.99 -18.45
C ASP A 218 -12.62 4.55 -19.85
N GLU A 219 -13.41 5.56 -20.21
CA GLU A 219 -13.38 6.25 -21.49
C GLU A 219 -12.02 6.92 -21.83
N ASN A 220 -11.20 7.16 -20.81
CA ASN A 220 -9.90 7.81 -20.93
C ASN A 220 -8.71 6.84 -20.87
N MET A 221 -8.93 5.58 -20.48
CA MET A 221 -7.85 4.59 -20.33
C MET A 221 -7.05 4.37 -21.64
N ASN A 222 -7.70 4.47 -22.79
CA ASN A 222 -7.06 4.36 -24.10
C ASN A 222 -6.08 5.50 -24.42
N LYS A 223 -6.12 6.60 -23.69
CA LYS A 223 -5.21 7.75 -23.88
C LYS A 223 -3.89 7.60 -23.10
N VAL A 224 -3.86 6.75 -22.07
CA VAL A 224 -2.70 6.55 -21.17
C VAL A 224 -1.41 6.25 -21.93
N PRO A 225 -1.39 5.32 -22.92
CA PRO A 225 -0.16 4.97 -23.65
C PRO A 225 0.50 6.15 -24.41
N ALA A 226 -0.29 7.19 -24.73
CA ALA A 226 0.21 8.36 -25.43
C ALA A 226 0.74 9.44 -24.47
N LEU A 227 0.39 9.37 -23.21
CA LEU A 227 0.70 10.38 -22.18
C LEU A 227 1.88 9.98 -21.29
N LEU A 228 2.01 8.69 -20.97
CA LEU A 228 3.14 8.21 -20.20
C LEU A 228 4.35 7.94 -21.08
N PRO A 229 5.58 8.20 -20.59
CA PRO A 229 6.80 7.83 -21.29
C PRO A 229 6.85 6.33 -21.58
N LYS A 230 7.38 5.94 -22.74
CA LYS A 230 7.38 4.54 -23.22
C LYS A 230 8.21 3.58 -22.36
N ASP A 231 9.10 4.09 -21.55
CA ASP A 231 9.94 3.33 -20.61
C ASP A 231 9.24 3.09 -19.26
N LYS A 232 8.01 3.57 -19.08
CA LYS A 232 7.23 3.39 -17.85
C LYS A 232 6.25 2.24 -18.00
N GLU A 233 6.18 1.42 -16.95
CA GLU A 233 5.19 0.36 -16.85
C GLU A 233 3.92 0.92 -16.20
N TYR A 234 2.77 0.46 -16.64
CA TYR A 234 1.49 0.79 -16.02
C TYR A 234 0.49 -0.34 -16.18
N PHE A 235 -0.43 -0.40 -15.25
CA PHE A 235 -1.54 -1.34 -15.28
C PHE A 235 -2.77 -0.73 -14.59
N SER A 236 -3.92 -1.31 -14.89
CA SER A 236 -5.18 -0.96 -14.24
C SER A 236 -5.47 -1.93 -13.10
N ALA A 237 -5.93 -1.42 -11.97
CA ALA A 237 -6.35 -2.22 -10.83
C ALA A 237 -7.73 -1.78 -10.35
N LYS A 238 -8.45 -2.73 -9.75
CA LYS A 238 -9.68 -2.46 -8.97
C LYS A 238 -9.41 -2.75 -7.51
N ILE A 239 -10.16 -2.12 -6.63
CA ILE A 239 -10.07 -2.38 -5.20
C ILE A 239 -10.69 -3.75 -4.91
N ASP A 240 -9.89 -4.67 -4.37
CA ASP A 240 -10.40 -5.93 -3.85
C ASP A 240 -11.07 -5.70 -2.50
N THR A 241 -12.28 -6.20 -2.34
CA THR A 241 -13.08 -6.01 -1.12
C THR A 241 -12.98 -7.17 -0.13
N LYS A 242 -12.32 -8.27 -0.51
CA LYS A 242 -12.29 -9.51 0.29
C LYS A 242 -11.11 -9.58 1.25
N GLY A 243 -9.97 -8.98 0.88
CA GLY A 243 -8.71 -9.15 1.59
C GLY A 243 -8.10 -10.53 1.37
N VAL A 244 -7.33 -11.01 2.36
CA VAL A 244 -6.68 -12.30 2.26
C VAL A 244 -7.70 -13.43 2.22
N VAL A 245 -7.49 -14.37 1.30
CA VAL A 245 -8.25 -15.63 1.22
C VAL A 245 -7.25 -16.79 1.20
N TRP A 246 -7.63 -17.88 1.83
CA TRP A 246 -6.79 -19.09 1.90
C TRP A 246 -7.66 -20.33 1.82
N SER A 247 -7.06 -21.43 1.42
CA SER A 247 -7.70 -22.75 1.39
C SER A 247 -6.66 -23.86 1.48
N MET A 248 -7.03 -24.98 2.09
CA MET A 248 -6.27 -26.21 2.03
C MET A 248 -6.47 -26.84 0.64
N ILE A 249 -5.39 -27.28 0.02
CA ILE A 249 -5.45 -28.15 -1.18
C ILE A 249 -5.14 -29.57 -0.69
N GLU A 250 -6.12 -30.45 -0.77
CA GLU A 250 -5.92 -31.88 -0.54
C GLU A 250 -5.33 -32.48 -1.83
N GLU A 251 -4.18 -33.17 -1.71
CA GLU A 251 -3.58 -33.94 -2.79
C GLU A 251 -4.32 -35.30 -3.01
#